data_6c4ec1352c5ce630c13d8d92b246f83d
#
_entry.id   6c4ec1352c5ce630c13d8d92b246f83d
#
_cell.length_a   1.000
_cell.length_b   1.000
_cell.length_c   1.000
_cell.angle_alpha   90.00
_cell.angle_beta   90.00
_cell.angle_gamma   90.00
#
_symmetry.space_group_name_H-M   'P 1'
#
loop_
_entity.id
_entity.type
_entity.pdbx_description
1 polymer ?
#
loop_
_entity_poly.entity_id
_entity_poly.type
_entity_poly.pdbx_seq_one_letter_code
_entity_poly.pdbx_strand_id
1 'polypeptide(L)'
;MMRCGLLGEKLGHSYSPAIHAELADYAYKLYEVAPDALAAFLTGGDFDALNVTIPYKKAVIPYCAELSPIAQKLGSVNVLVRRPDGTLYGDNADAFGFEYLVRHSGVDISGKKALVLGNGGASATVQAVLAQLGARVTVISRSGEDNYTNLGRH
;
A
#
# COMPACT_ATOMS: atom_id res chain seq x y z
N MET A 1 12.38 19.40 12.23
CA MET A 1 12.23 18.87 10.85
C MET A 1 11.56 17.51 10.94
N MET A 2 10.53 17.26 10.16
CA MET A 2 9.76 16.00 10.17
C MET A 2 10.65 14.86 9.62
N ARG A 3 10.62 13.69 10.29
CA ARG A 3 11.43 12.51 9.94
C ARG A 3 10.53 11.48 9.30
N CYS A 4 10.63 11.39 8.00
CA CYS A 4 9.84 10.46 7.20
C CYS A 4 10.71 9.37 6.59
N GLY A 5 10.09 8.34 6.07
CA GLY A 5 10.81 7.32 5.33
C GLY A 5 9.94 6.20 4.78
N LEU A 6 10.60 5.26 4.11
CA LEU A 6 9.99 4.04 3.62
C LEU A 6 10.43 2.87 4.50
N LEU A 7 9.47 2.16 5.05
CA LEU A 7 9.68 0.91 5.80
C LEU A 7 9.46 -0.30 4.91
N GLY A 8 10.44 -1.17 4.83
CA GLY A 8 10.39 -2.46 4.15
C GLY A 8 11.49 -3.38 4.61
N GLU A 9 11.54 -4.61 4.09
CA GLU A 9 12.60 -5.55 4.43
C GLU A 9 13.85 -5.34 3.57
N LYS A 10 13.65 -5.07 2.26
CA LYS A 10 14.71 -4.79 1.28
C LYS A 10 14.27 -3.68 0.34
N LEU A 11 15.00 -2.60 0.29
CA LEU A 11 14.60 -1.35 -0.36
C LEU A 11 15.62 -0.84 -1.41
N GLY A 12 16.60 -1.66 -1.79
CA GLY A 12 17.79 -1.28 -2.56
C GLY A 12 17.56 -0.59 -3.93
N HIS A 13 16.31 -0.53 -4.42
CA HIS A 13 15.96 0.11 -5.71
C HIS A 13 14.74 1.04 -5.58
N SER A 14 14.52 1.62 -4.41
CA SER A 14 13.39 2.52 -4.19
C SER A 14 13.64 3.92 -4.75
N TYR A 15 12.70 4.42 -5.55
CA TYR A 15 12.66 5.81 -6.02
C TYR A 15 12.02 6.76 -5.00
N SER A 16 11.47 6.26 -3.90
CA SER A 16 10.77 7.10 -2.91
C SER A 16 11.61 8.28 -2.39
N PRO A 17 12.91 8.12 -2.05
CA PRO A 17 13.69 9.28 -1.59
C PRO A 17 13.79 10.40 -2.62
N ALA A 18 14.01 10.06 -3.91
CA ALA A 18 14.08 11.04 -4.98
C ALA A 18 12.74 11.76 -5.19
N ILE A 19 11.62 11.01 -5.18
CA ILE A 19 10.27 11.57 -5.31
C ILE A 19 9.97 12.51 -4.13
N HIS A 20 10.26 12.10 -2.91
CA HIS A 20 9.98 12.89 -1.72
C HIS A 20 10.84 14.17 -1.64
N ALA A 21 12.07 14.14 -2.16
CA ALA A 21 12.92 15.32 -2.25
C ALA A 21 12.34 16.43 -3.18
N GLU A 22 11.56 16.04 -4.19
CA GLU A 22 10.85 16.98 -5.08
C GLU A 22 9.52 17.50 -4.48
N LEU A 23 8.97 16.81 -3.47
CA LEU A 23 7.66 17.16 -2.93
C LEU A 23 7.75 18.21 -1.81
N ALA A 24 8.74 18.13 -0.92
CA ALA A 24 8.89 19.05 0.20
C ALA A 24 10.25 18.89 0.90
N ASP A 25 10.61 19.92 1.68
CA ASP A 25 11.84 19.92 2.49
C ASP A 25 11.63 19.23 3.83
N TYR A 26 11.85 17.91 3.86
CA TYR A 26 11.89 17.08 5.05
C TYR A 26 12.85 15.89 4.89
N ALA A 27 13.33 15.33 5.98
CA ALA A 27 14.20 14.16 5.93
C ALA A 27 13.41 12.91 5.54
N TYR A 28 13.80 12.24 4.44
CA TYR A 28 13.20 10.99 4.00
C TYR A 28 14.28 9.89 3.91
N LYS A 29 14.10 8.81 4.67
CA LYS A 29 15.08 7.72 4.79
C LYS A 29 14.50 6.37 4.35
N LEU A 30 15.37 5.45 3.96
CA LEU A 30 15.01 4.05 3.79
C LEU A 30 15.27 3.31 5.10
N TYR A 31 14.24 2.66 5.63
CA TYR A 31 14.32 1.82 6.84
C TYR A 31 14.18 0.36 6.43
N GLU A 32 15.33 -0.28 6.19
CA GLU A 32 15.39 -1.73 5.98
C GLU A 32 15.42 -2.42 7.35
N VAL A 33 14.32 -3.07 7.68
CA VAL A 33 14.09 -3.68 9.00
C VAL A 33 13.79 -5.16 8.81
N ALA A 34 14.51 -6.02 9.50
CA ALA A 34 14.23 -7.45 9.50
C ALA A 34 12.91 -7.78 10.22
N PRO A 35 12.21 -8.88 9.87
CA PRO A 35 10.90 -9.19 10.45
C PRO A 35 10.89 -9.31 11.98
N ASP A 36 11.93 -9.85 12.59
CA ASP A 36 12.12 -9.98 14.03
C ASP A 36 12.39 -8.65 14.75
N ALA A 37 12.90 -7.65 14.04
CA ALA A 37 13.15 -6.30 14.56
C ALA A 37 11.97 -5.34 14.39
N LEU A 38 10.93 -5.72 13.62
CA LEU A 38 9.81 -4.84 13.27
C LEU A 38 9.10 -4.26 14.50
N ALA A 39 8.81 -5.09 15.49
CA ALA A 39 8.12 -4.66 16.72
C ALA A 39 8.90 -3.59 17.47
N ALA A 40 10.19 -3.82 17.70
CA ALA A 40 11.07 -2.88 18.39
C ALA A 40 11.20 -1.56 17.60
N PHE A 41 11.31 -1.64 16.28
CA PHE A 41 11.37 -0.46 15.42
C PHE A 41 10.07 0.37 15.49
N LEU A 42 8.89 -0.25 15.42
CA LEU A 42 7.60 0.47 15.47
C LEU A 42 7.32 1.11 16.82
N THR A 43 7.77 0.49 17.93
CA THR A 43 7.56 1.02 19.28
C THR A 43 8.58 2.07 19.69
N GLY A 44 9.86 1.90 19.32
CA GLY A 44 10.97 2.75 19.76
C GLY A 44 11.66 3.56 18.66
N GLY A 45 11.27 3.36 17.38
CA GLY A 45 11.94 4.01 16.26
C GLY A 45 11.72 5.52 16.19
N ASP A 46 12.75 6.20 15.75
CA ASP A 46 12.80 7.66 15.65
C ASP A 46 12.26 8.12 14.27
N PHE A 47 10.94 8.15 14.13
CA PHE A 47 10.23 8.63 12.94
C PHE A 47 8.91 9.32 13.32
N ASP A 48 8.46 10.22 12.46
CA ASP A 48 7.18 10.92 12.59
C ASP A 48 6.13 10.32 11.64
N ALA A 49 6.55 9.96 10.41
CA ALA A 49 5.69 9.28 9.45
C ALA A 49 6.47 8.32 8.55
N LEU A 50 5.81 7.24 8.14
CA LEU A 50 6.40 6.24 7.23
C LEU A 50 5.45 5.87 6.10
N ASN A 51 6.00 5.70 4.91
CA ASN A 51 5.39 4.81 3.94
C ASN A 51 5.78 3.36 4.29
N VAL A 52 4.88 2.42 4.06
CA VAL A 52 5.10 1.00 4.34
C VAL A 52 4.96 0.20 3.05
N THR A 53 5.96 -0.64 2.76
CA THR A 53 5.93 -1.53 1.61
C THR A 53 6.08 -3.00 2.02
N ILE A 54 6.29 -3.86 1.05
CA ILE A 54 6.47 -5.31 1.23
C ILE A 54 7.63 -5.59 2.21
N PRO A 55 7.43 -6.54 3.14
CA PRO A 55 6.26 -7.39 3.36
C PRO A 55 5.31 -6.86 4.45
N TYR A 56 5.45 -5.62 4.90
CA TYR A 56 4.94 -5.14 6.18
C TYR A 56 3.56 -4.51 6.16
N LYS A 57 2.91 -4.29 5.00
CA LYS A 57 1.61 -3.60 4.90
C LYS A 57 0.49 -4.23 5.77
N LYS A 58 0.57 -5.54 6.05
CA LYS A 58 -0.35 -6.21 6.99
C LYS A 58 0.24 -6.34 8.39
N ALA A 59 1.55 -6.56 8.47
CA ALA A 59 2.24 -6.82 9.73
C ALA A 59 2.25 -5.61 10.67
N VAL A 60 2.11 -4.38 10.16
CA VAL A 60 2.08 -3.17 10.97
C VAL A 60 0.71 -2.90 11.61
N ILE A 61 -0.37 -3.53 11.13
CA ILE A 61 -1.75 -3.29 11.60
C ILE A 61 -1.88 -3.47 13.12
N PRO A 62 -1.36 -4.55 13.75
CA PRO A 62 -1.49 -4.73 15.20
C PRO A 62 -0.83 -3.65 16.05
N TYR A 63 0.06 -2.84 15.47
CA TYR A 63 0.75 -1.75 16.16
C TYR A 63 0.03 -0.41 16.04
N CYS A 64 -1.01 -0.32 15.22
CA CYS A 64 -1.79 0.90 15.04
C CYS A 64 -2.89 0.96 16.11
N ALA A 65 -2.95 2.08 16.85
CA ALA A 65 -4.05 2.35 17.79
C ALA A 65 -5.36 2.65 17.05
N GLU A 66 -5.25 3.15 15.82
CA GLU A 66 -6.39 3.45 14.96
C GLU A 66 -6.01 3.24 13.48
N LEU A 67 -6.98 2.82 12.69
CA LEU A 67 -6.87 2.69 11.24
C LEU A 67 -7.90 3.57 10.55
N SER A 68 -7.53 4.13 9.41
CA SER A 68 -8.51 4.77 8.53
C SER A 68 -9.55 3.76 8.03
N PRO A 69 -10.77 4.21 7.66
CA PRO A 69 -11.79 3.31 7.12
C PRO A 69 -11.32 2.51 5.90
N ILE A 70 -10.49 3.12 5.05
CA ILE A 70 -9.96 2.43 3.87
C ILE A 70 -8.91 1.38 4.23
N ALA A 71 -8.02 1.68 5.19
CA ALA A 71 -7.03 0.71 5.67
C ALA A 71 -7.70 -0.49 6.35
N GLN A 72 -8.77 -0.26 7.13
CA GLN A 72 -9.60 -1.32 7.72
C GLN A 72 -10.26 -2.19 6.65
N LYS A 73 -10.92 -1.56 5.68
CA LYS A 73 -11.60 -2.26 4.58
C LYS A 73 -10.65 -3.13 3.76
N LEU A 74 -9.44 -2.64 3.49
CA LEU A 74 -8.44 -3.34 2.69
C LEU A 74 -7.60 -4.35 3.50
N GLY A 75 -7.59 -4.23 4.83
CA GLY A 75 -6.68 -5.00 5.69
C GLY A 75 -5.21 -4.75 5.31
N SER A 76 -4.87 -3.52 4.94
CA SER A 76 -3.55 -3.14 4.42
C SER A 76 -3.24 -1.68 4.74
N VAL A 77 -2.08 -1.45 5.33
CA VAL A 77 -1.56 -0.12 5.70
C VAL A 77 -0.31 0.16 4.87
N ASN A 78 -0.26 1.29 4.18
CA ASN A 78 0.93 1.77 3.48
C ASN A 78 1.41 3.14 3.96
N VAL A 79 0.70 3.74 4.92
CA VAL A 79 1.09 4.98 5.60
C VAL A 79 0.94 4.78 7.11
N LEU A 80 1.97 5.12 7.87
CA LEU A 80 1.95 5.22 9.32
C LEU A 80 2.26 6.65 9.74
N VAL A 81 1.51 7.17 10.68
CA VAL A 81 1.76 8.47 11.30
C VAL A 81 1.85 8.30 12.81
N ARG A 82 2.92 8.79 13.41
CA ARG A 82 3.07 8.85 14.86
C ARG A 82 2.34 10.08 15.38
N ARG A 83 1.40 9.86 16.28
CA ARG A 83 0.65 10.93 16.94
C ARG A 83 1.45 11.55 18.10
N PRO A 84 1.06 12.73 18.58
CA PRO A 84 1.73 13.39 19.70
C PRO A 84 1.76 12.56 21.01
N ASP A 85 0.79 11.67 21.19
CA ASP A 85 0.73 10.73 22.33
C ASP A 85 1.61 9.48 22.16
N GLY A 86 2.34 9.39 21.04
CA GLY A 86 3.21 8.27 20.70
C GLY A 86 2.53 7.11 20.00
N THR A 87 1.19 7.10 19.91
CA THR A 87 0.44 6.05 19.20
C THR A 87 0.62 6.14 17.69
N LEU A 88 0.39 5.02 16.98
CA LEU A 88 0.44 4.97 15.53
C LEU A 88 -0.96 4.99 14.94
N TYR A 89 -1.15 5.83 13.93
CA TYR A 89 -2.29 5.82 13.03
C TYR A 89 -1.90 5.19 11.71
N GLY A 90 -2.71 4.25 11.21
CA GLY A 90 -2.49 3.55 9.95
C GLY A 90 -3.47 3.96 8.87
N ASP A 91 -2.97 4.24 7.67
CA ASP A 91 -3.77 4.62 6.51
C ASP A 91 -3.35 3.86 5.25
N ASN A 92 -4.16 3.98 4.18
CA ASN A 92 -3.84 3.42 2.88
C ASN A 92 -4.08 4.42 1.74
N ALA A 93 -3.01 5.03 1.27
CA ALA A 93 -3.02 5.98 0.16
C ALA A 93 -2.97 5.29 -1.23
N ASP A 94 -2.65 3.99 -1.32
CA ASP A 94 -2.62 3.27 -2.60
C ASP A 94 -4.01 3.26 -3.28
N ALA A 95 -5.09 3.17 -2.48
CA ALA A 95 -6.45 3.18 -3.01
C ALA A 95 -6.77 4.50 -3.72
N PHE A 96 -6.47 5.62 -3.07
CA PHE A 96 -6.65 6.95 -3.67
C PHE A 96 -5.77 7.13 -4.91
N GLY A 97 -4.50 6.76 -4.82
CA GLY A 97 -3.56 6.89 -5.94
C GLY A 97 -4.00 6.07 -7.15
N PHE A 98 -4.45 4.82 -6.95
CA PHE A 98 -4.92 3.98 -8.03
C PHE A 98 -6.26 4.47 -8.61
N GLU A 99 -7.21 4.92 -7.79
CA GLU A 99 -8.45 5.55 -8.26
C GLU A 99 -8.15 6.78 -9.12
N TYR A 100 -7.22 7.62 -8.67
CA TYR A 100 -6.78 8.80 -9.42
C TYR A 100 -6.23 8.40 -10.80
N LEU A 101 -5.34 7.41 -10.87
CA LEU A 101 -4.79 6.89 -12.13
C LEU A 101 -5.90 6.41 -13.09
N VAL A 102 -6.85 5.61 -12.58
CA VAL A 102 -7.96 5.10 -13.41
C VAL A 102 -8.78 6.26 -13.98
N ARG A 103 -9.17 7.22 -13.14
CA ARG A 103 -9.98 8.37 -13.59
C ARG A 103 -9.25 9.25 -14.59
N HIS A 104 -7.94 9.43 -14.45
CA HIS A 104 -7.12 10.25 -15.34
C HIS A 104 -6.65 9.51 -16.60
N SER A 105 -6.83 8.20 -16.69
CA SER A 105 -6.54 7.43 -17.90
C SER A 105 -7.48 7.74 -19.07
N GLY A 106 -8.63 8.36 -18.79
CA GLY A 106 -9.69 8.59 -19.78
C GLY A 106 -10.50 7.33 -20.15
N VAL A 107 -10.20 6.18 -19.52
CA VAL A 107 -10.93 4.93 -19.78
C VAL A 107 -12.16 4.84 -18.88
N ASP A 108 -13.34 4.85 -19.46
CA ASP A 108 -14.55 4.48 -18.73
C ASP A 108 -14.57 2.97 -18.48
N ILE A 109 -14.50 2.58 -17.20
CA ILE A 109 -14.47 1.17 -16.77
C ILE A 109 -15.82 0.69 -16.23
N SER A 110 -16.83 1.56 -16.13
CA SER A 110 -18.14 1.20 -15.59
C SER A 110 -18.80 0.11 -16.43
N GLY A 111 -19.22 -0.98 -15.78
CA GLY A 111 -19.83 -2.15 -16.44
C GLY A 111 -18.87 -3.02 -17.26
N LYS A 112 -17.60 -2.63 -17.39
CA LYS A 112 -16.61 -3.40 -18.16
C LYS A 112 -15.97 -4.53 -17.37
N LYS A 113 -15.42 -5.50 -18.07
CA LYS A 113 -14.54 -6.52 -17.48
C LYS A 113 -13.15 -5.92 -17.21
N ALA A 114 -12.62 -6.18 -16.03
CA ALA A 114 -11.27 -5.80 -15.64
C ALA A 114 -10.50 -7.05 -15.16
N LEU A 115 -9.38 -7.33 -15.78
CA LEU A 115 -8.51 -8.44 -15.37
C LEU A 115 -7.37 -7.89 -14.53
N VAL A 116 -7.23 -8.40 -13.30
CA VAL A 116 -6.12 -8.09 -12.40
C VAL A 116 -5.11 -9.23 -12.48
N LEU A 117 -3.96 -8.95 -13.08
CA LEU A 117 -2.90 -9.94 -13.27
C LEU A 117 -2.00 -10.00 -12.05
N GLY A 118 -2.23 -10.97 -11.19
CA GLY A 118 -1.49 -11.19 -9.96
C GLY A 118 -2.34 -11.05 -8.70
N ASN A 119 -1.90 -11.75 -7.65
CA ASN A 119 -2.53 -11.76 -6.32
C ASN A 119 -1.54 -11.30 -5.24
N GLY A 120 -0.71 -10.31 -5.56
CA GLY A 120 0.28 -9.72 -4.64
C GLY A 120 -0.31 -8.64 -3.74
N GLY A 121 0.58 -7.94 -3.01
CA GLY A 121 0.20 -6.97 -1.96
C GLY A 121 -0.69 -5.80 -2.40
N ALA A 122 -0.63 -5.38 -3.66
CA ALA A 122 -1.49 -4.32 -4.20
C ALA A 122 -2.82 -4.85 -4.77
N SER A 123 -2.96 -6.16 -4.98
CA SER A 123 -4.11 -6.75 -5.68
C SER A 123 -5.44 -6.45 -4.99
N ALA A 124 -5.51 -6.56 -3.67
CA ALA A 124 -6.73 -6.27 -2.91
C ALA A 124 -7.18 -4.81 -3.07
N THR A 125 -6.24 -3.88 -3.06
CA THR A 125 -6.50 -2.46 -3.29
C THR A 125 -7.04 -2.20 -4.68
N VAL A 126 -6.37 -2.76 -5.70
CA VAL A 126 -6.79 -2.63 -7.11
C VAL A 126 -8.19 -3.19 -7.33
N GLN A 127 -8.48 -4.40 -6.81
CA GLN A 127 -9.79 -5.02 -6.90
C GLN A 127 -10.88 -4.15 -6.27
N ALA A 128 -10.64 -3.66 -5.05
CA ALA A 128 -11.61 -2.85 -4.32
C ALA A 128 -11.94 -1.55 -5.07
N VAL A 129 -10.93 -0.86 -5.61
CA VAL A 129 -11.12 0.38 -6.38
C VAL A 129 -11.83 0.11 -7.70
N LEU A 130 -11.43 -0.90 -8.47
CA LEU A 130 -12.09 -1.24 -9.74
C LEU A 130 -13.56 -1.61 -9.52
N ALA A 131 -13.87 -2.39 -8.49
CA ALA A 131 -15.25 -2.74 -8.14
C ALA A 131 -16.05 -1.51 -7.70
N GLN A 132 -15.46 -0.61 -6.92
CA GLN A 132 -16.09 0.65 -6.53
C GLN A 132 -16.42 1.55 -7.73
N LEU A 133 -15.58 1.53 -8.76
CA LEU A 133 -15.77 2.25 -10.02
C LEU A 133 -16.70 1.51 -11.00
N GLY A 134 -17.33 0.40 -10.57
CA GLY A 134 -18.35 -0.32 -11.33
C GLY A 134 -17.82 -1.37 -12.31
N ALA A 135 -16.55 -1.71 -12.27
CA ALA A 135 -15.98 -2.77 -13.10
C ALA A 135 -16.33 -4.17 -12.56
N ARG A 136 -16.43 -5.15 -13.45
CA ARG A 136 -16.51 -6.59 -13.11
C ARG A 136 -15.10 -7.16 -13.07
N VAL A 137 -14.59 -7.37 -11.86
CA VAL A 137 -13.18 -7.73 -11.63
C VAL A 137 -13.00 -9.25 -11.62
N THR A 138 -12.01 -9.73 -12.38
CA THR A 138 -11.51 -11.10 -12.32
C THR A 138 -10.02 -11.06 -12.00
N VAL A 139 -9.59 -11.87 -11.02
CA VAL A 139 -8.18 -11.96 -10.63
C VAL A 139 -7.55 -13.19 -11.27
N ILE A 140 -6.51 -12.98 -12.06
CA ILE A 140 -5.72 -14.04 -12.67
C ILE A 140 -4.47 -14.27 -11.83
N SER A 141 -4.30 -15.45 -11.27
CA SER A 141 -3.13 -15.76 -10.45
C SER A 141 -2.58 -17.16 -10.74
N ARG A 142 -1.33 -17.44 -10.35
CA ARG A 142 -0.68 -18.72 -10.61
C ARG A 142 -1.37 -19.90 -9.96
N SER A 143 -2.00 -19.69 -8.81
CA SER A 143 -2.66 -20.70 -7.98
C SER A 143 -4.17 -20.54 -7.89
N GLY A 144 -4.76 -19.59 -8.62
CA GLY A 144 -6.21 -19.34 -8.64
C GLY A 144 -6.93 -20.29 -9.60
N GLU A 145 -8.26 -20.37 -9.47
CA GLU A 145 -9.13 -21.02 -10.45
C GLU A 145 -8.98 -20.34 -11.81
N ASP A 146 -9.02 -19.00 -11.82
CA ASP A 146 -8.64 -18.19 -12.97
C ASP A 146 -7.14 -17.95 -12.95
N ASN A 147 -6.45 -18.49 -13.94
CA ASN A 147 -5.00 -18.48 -14.01
C ASN A 147 -4.49 -18.19 -15.42
N TYR A 148 -3.17 -18.10 -15.57
CA TYR A 148 -2.55 -17.72 -16.85
C TYR A 148 -2.74 -18.77 -17.97
N THR A 149 -3.09 -20.01 -17.64
CA THR A 149 -3.32 -21.06 -18.64
C THR A 149 -4.73 -21.00 -19.25
N ASN A 150 -5.69 -20.40 -18.54
CA ASN A 150 -7.06 -20.25 -18.99
C ASN A 150 -7.47 -18.77 -19.24
N LEU A 151 -6.50 -17.87 -19.33
CA LEU A 151 -6.73 -16.44 -19.53
C LEU A 151 -7.63 -16.12 -20.73
N GLY A 152 -7.56 -16.91 -21.78
CA GLY A 152 -8.39 -16.72 -23.00
C GLY A 152 -9.89 -16.96 -22.81
N ARG A 153 -10.35 -17.38 -21.60
CA ARG A 153 -11.78 -17.55 -21.28
C ARG A 153 -12.45 -16.24 -20.82
N HIS A 154 -11.67 -15.22 -20.51
CA HIS A 154 -12.08 -13.94 -19.93
C HIS A 154 -12.00 -12.80 -20.92
#